data_a506bce242f5395c2b60ba4f2fd3bed8
#
_entry.id   a506bce242f5395c2b60ba4f2fd3bed8
#
_cell.length_a   1.000
_cell.length_b   1.000
_cell.length_c   1.000
_cell.angle_alpha   90.00
_cell.angle_beta   90.00
_cell.angle_gamma   90.00
#
_symmetry.space_group_name_H-M   'P 1'
#
loop_
_entity.id
_entity.type
_entity.pdbx_description
1 polymer ?
#
loop_
_entity_poly.entity_id
_entity_poly.type
_entity_poly.pdbx_seq_one_letter_code
_entity_poly.pdbx_strand_id
1 'polypeptide(L)'
;MALPVLIMGRSGSGKTYSLKNFQAGEISVISVEKGRLPFKSNIRLVKVPKDGGVKEPPKDYATLNRAKYAWIELMIQQSKAPSIAIDDSQYLLVNELFDRSFEKGFDKFVQMAANFRNLIHSINEMEDENKIVYFLHHTETDSDGREKCKTIGKMLDEKLTVEGCFDIVLYCQDHKFYTQSNGISTAKSPEGMFDLEIPNDLKAVDAAIREYYGMGEG
;
A
#
# COMPACT_ATOMS: atom_id res chain seq x y z
N MET A 1 4.64 -1.05 17.51
CA MET A 1 3.85 -0.33 16.48
C MET A 1 3.88 -1.14 15.19
N ALA A 2 2.75 -1.23 14.47
CA ALA A 2 2.71 -1.93 13.18
C ALA A 2 3.60 -1.20 12.15
N LEU A 3 4.10 -1.94 11.15
CA LEU A 3 5.05 -1.42 10.18
C LEU A 3 4.39 -1.31 8.78
N PRO A 4 4.17 -0.10 8.23
CA PRO A 4 3.80 0.07 6.84
C PRO A 4 5.03 -0.04 5.94
N VAL A 5 4.90 -0.80 4.85
CA VAL A 5 5.94 -1.05 3.84
C VAL A 5 5.38 -0.75 2.46
N LEU A 6 6.12 -0.02 1.64
CA LEU A 6 5.73 0.31 0.28
C LEU A 6 6.43 -0.60 -0.74
N ILE A 7 5.64 -1.24 -1.60
CA ILE A 7 6.09 -1.98 -2.78
C ILE A 7 5.60 -1.22 -4.00
N MET A 8 6.46 -0.48 -4.64
CA MET A 8 6.08 0.31 -5.81
C MET A 8 6.60 -0.31 -7.12
N GLY A 9 5.93 -0.05 -8.23
CA GLY A 9 6.35 -0.53 -9.55
C GLY A 9 5.25 -0.38 -10.59
N ARG A 10 5.60 -0.47 -11.86
CA ARG A 10 4.65 -0.36 -12.99
C ARG A 10 3.63 -1.49 -12.99
N SER A 11 2.54 -1.32 -13.72
CA SER A 11 1.60 -2.41 -14.00
C SER A 11 2.35 -3.58 -14.66
N GLY A 12 2.10 -4.81 -14.17
CA GLY A 12 2.75 -6.01 -14.70
C GLY A 12 4.18 -6.26 -14.17
N SER A 13 4.75 -5.42 -13.31
CA SER A 13 6.10 -5.61 -12.75
C SER A 13 6.25 -6.81 -11.82
N GLY A 14 5.13 -7.39 -11.35
CA GLY A 14 5.16 -8.54 -10.45
C GLY A 14 4.75 -8.26 -9.00
N LYS A 15 4.35 -7.03 -8.64
CA LYS A 15 3.95 -6.67 -7.25
C LYS A 15 2.97 -7.66 -6.63
N THR A 16 1.80 -7.83 -7.23
CA THR A 16 0.79 -8.77 -6.70
C THR A 16 1.28 -10.23 -6.80
N TYR A 17 2.06 -10.57 -7.84
CA TYR A 17 2.61 -11.91 -8.00
C TYR A 17 3.60 -12.29 -6.89
N SER A 18 4.28 -11.33 -6.27
CA SER A 18 5.21 -11.57 -5.15
C SER A 18 4.55 -12.19 -3.92
N LEU A 19 3.22 -12.12 -3.83
CA LEU A 19 2.44 -12.73 -2.73
C LEU A 19 2.28 -14.26 -2.86
N LYS A 20 2.69 -14.87 -3.97
CA LYS A 20 2.38 -16.26 -4.33
C LYS A 20 2.86 -17.30 -3.32
N ASN A 21 3.92 -17.04 -2.58
CA ASN A 21 4.55 -17.98 -1.65
C ASN A 21 3.93 -17.93 -0.24
N PHE A 22 3.08 -16.96 0.06
CA PHE A 22 2.32 -16.94 1.31
C PHE A 22 1.25 -18.03 1.34
N GLN A 23 0.99 -18.56 2.54
CA GLN A 23 -0.05 -19.52 2.82
C GLN A 23 -1.26 -18.85 3.50
N ALA A 24 -2.38 -19.58 3.58
CA ALA A 24 -3.55 -19.13 4.31
C ALA A 24 -3.20 -18.84 5.78
N GLY A 25 -3.62 -17.67 6.28
CA GLY A 25 -3.34 -17.22 7.64
C GLY A 25 -2.04 -16.44 7.81
N GLU A 26 -1.08 -16.54 6.90
CA GLU A 26 0.17 -15.77 6.95
C GLU A 26 -0.03 -14.32 6.47
N ILE A 27 -0.89 -14.14 5.48
CA ILE A 27 -1.23 -12.81 4.93
C ILE A 27 -2.72 -12.73 4.60
N SER A 28 -3.28 -11.53 4.70
CA SER A 28 -4.58 -11.17 4.14
C SER A 28 -4.42 -10.09 3.08
N VAL A 29 -5.20 -10.14 2.00
CA VAL A 29 -5.14 -9.15 0.92
C VAL A 29 -6.41 -8.32 0.92
N ILE A 30 -6.25 -7.00 0.98
CA ILE A 30 -7.30 -6.00 0.75
C ILE A 30 -7.12 -5.50 -0.67
N SER A 31 -8.00 -5.89 -1.58
CA SER A 31 -7.94 -5.45 -2.98
C SER A 31 -8.79 -4.21 -3.19
N VAL A 32 -8.16 -3.14 -3.69
CA VAL A 32 -8.85 -1.88 -3.97
C VAL A 32 -9.61 -1.97 -5.28
N GLU A 33 -8.97 -2.47 -6.34
CA GLU A 33 -9.54 -2.44 -7.69
C GLU A 33 -9.94 -3.84 -8.17
N LYS A 34 -9.01 -4.79 -8.20
CA LYS A 34 -9.23 -6.14 -8.70
C LYS A 34 -9.73 -7.06 -7.59
N GLY A 35 -10.57 -8.02 -7.90
CA GLY A 35 -11.06 -9.00 -6.92
C GLY A 35 -10.43 -10.38 -7.05
N ARG A 36 -9.26 -10.50 -7.71
CA ARG A 36 -8.60 -11.79 -7.98
C ARG A 36 -7.09 -11.65 -7.95
N LEU A 37 -6.42 -12.67 -7.38
CA LEU A 37 -4.96 -12.80 -7.46
C LEU A 37 -4.57 -13.41 -8.83
N PRO A 38 -3.37 -13.09 -9.37
CA PRO A 38 -2.88 -13.62 -10.64
C PRO A 38 -2.33 -15.06 -10.52
N PHE A 39 -2.59 -15.74 -9.43
CA PHE A 39 -2.17 -17.12 -9.12
C PHE A 39 -3.21 -17.85 -8.27
N LYS A 40 -3.16 -19.19 -8.26
CA LYS A 40 -4.01 -20.00 -7.37
C LYS A 40 -3.51 -19.87 -5.93
N SER A 41 -4.41 -19.56 -5.01
CA SER A 41 -4.07 -19.34 -3.61
C SER A 41 -5.26 -19.57 -2.69
N ASN A 42 -4.96 -19.92 -1.42
CA ASN A 42 -5.91 -19.97 -0.31
C ASN A 42 -5.81 -18.72 0.60
N ILE A 43 -5.06 -17.70 0.19
CA ILE A 43 -4.94 -16.44 0.92
C ILE A 43 -6.32 -15.77 1.00
N ARG A 44 -6.65 -15.24 2.18
CA ARG A 44 -7.86 -14.44 2.35
C ARG A 44 -7.75 -13.16 1.52
N LEU A 45 -8.70 -12.96 0.59
CA LEU A 45 -8.81 -11.75 -0.20
C LEU A 45 -10.18 -11.12 0.07
N VAL A 46 -10.18 -9.84 0.41
CA VAL A 46 -11.39 -9.02 0.55
C VAL A 46 -11.29 -7.81 -0.36
N LYS A 47 -12.41 -7.41 -0.94
CA LYS A 47 -12.47 -6.21 -1.80
C LYS A 47 -13.00 -5.04 -1.00
N VAL A 48 -12.41 -3.85 -1.19
CA VAL A 48 -12.94 -2.60 -0.62
C VAL A 48 -14.37 -2.38 -1.12
N PRO A 49 -15.35 -2.27 -0.21
CA PRO A 49 -16.75 -2.11 -0.60
C PRO A 49 -17.01 -0.71 -1.17
N LYS A 50 -17.84 -0.64 -2.21
CA LYS A 50 -18.18 0.64 -2.86
C LYS A 50 -18.91 1.61 -1.96
N ASP A 51 -19.69 1.08 -1.03
CA ASP A 51 -20.50 1.80 -0.04
C ASP A 51 -19.74 2.13 1.26
N GLY A 52 -18.43 1.86 1.31
CA GLY A 52 -17.62 2.04 2.51
C GLY A 52 -17.91 1.02 3.61
N GLY A 53 -18.66 -0.06 3.32
CA GLY A 53 -19.00 -1.10 4.29
C GLY A 53 -20.00 -0.66 5.36
N VAL A 54 -20.73 0.41 5.13
CA VAL A 54 -21.72 0.96 6.07
C VAL A 54 -23.15 0.61 5.63
N LYS A 55 -24.08 0.42 6.60
CA LYS A 55 -25.48 0.05 6.31
C LYS A 55 -26.22 1.11 5.51
N GLU A 56 -25.94 2.38 5.81
CA GLU A 56 -26.54 3.53 5.14
C GLU A 56 -25.38 4.38 4.57
N PRO A 57 -25.06 4.20 3.28
CA PRO A 57 -23.96 4.95 2.66
C PRO A 57 -24.24 6.45 2.71
N PRO A 58 -23.24 7.27 3.06
CA PRO A 58 -23.32 8.72 3.00
C PRO A 58 -23.69 9.21 1.60
N LYS A 59 -24.51 10.26 1.52
CA LYS A 59 -24.89 10.85 0.24
C LYS A 59 -23.76 11.68 -0.39
N ASP A 60 -22.90 12.25 0.42
CA ASP A 60 -21.74 13.00 -0.06
C ASP A 60 -20.51 12.09 -0.21
N TYR A 61 -19.79 12.30 -1.28
CA TYR A 61 -18.65 11.46 -1.65
C TYR A 61 -17.43 11.65 -0.75
N ALA A 62 -17.25 12.81 -0.13
CA ALA A 62 -16.14 13.04 0.80
C ALA A 62 -16.27 12.13 2.04
N THR A 63 -17.46 12.05 2.63
CA THR A 63 -17.76 11.17 3.77
C THR A 63 -17.74 9.70 3.35
N LEU A 64 -18.26 9.36 2.15
CA LEU A 64 -18.21 7.99 1.62
C LEU A 64 -16.79 7.50 1.45
N ASN A 65 -15.88 8.32 0.90
CA ASN A 65 -14.50 7.91 0.73
C ASN A 65 -13.79 7.78 2.08
N ARG A 66 -14.02 8.67 3.05
CA ARG A 66 -13.54 8.48 4.44
C ARG A 66 -14.01 7.17 5.04
N ALA A 67 -15.26 6.74 4.79
CA ALA A 67 -15.78 5.45 5.24
C ALA A 67 -15.01 4.27 4.61
N LYS A 68 -14.59 4.37 3.33
CA LYS A 68 -13.75 3.34 2.69
C LYS A 68 -12.39 3.22 3.36
N TYR A 69 -11.73 4.33 3.70
CA TYR A 69 -10.47 4.31 4.44
C TYR A 69 -10.65 3.72 5.85
N ALA A 70 -11.68 4.15 6.59
CA ALA A 70 -12.00 3.60 7.91
C ALA A 70 -12.30 2.09 7.86
N TRP A 71 -12.96 1.62 6.81
CA TRP A 71 -13.19 0.19 6.60
C TRP A 71 -11.86 -0.57 6.41
N ILE A 72 -10.90 -0.01 5.64
CA ILE A 72 -9.58 -0.62 5.45
C ILE A 72 -8.85 -0.71 6.81
N GLU A 73 -8.83 0.37 7.59
CA GLU A 73 -8.24 0.39 8.93
C GLU A 73 -8.85 -0.68 9.84
N LEU A 74 -10.18 -0.79 9.83
CA LEU A 74 -10.89 -1.82 10.59
C LEU A 74 -10.50 -3.24 10.14
N MET A 75 -10.38 -3.49 8.84
CA MET A 75 -9.97 -4.80 8.31
C MET A 75 -8.54 -5.15 8.70
N ILE A 76 -7.63 -4.16 8.74
CA ILE A 76 -6.26 -4.35 9.22
C ILE A 76 -6.26 -4.71 10.70
N GLN A 77 -6.99 -3.96 11.53
CA GLN A 77 -7.07 -4.19 12.98
C GLN A 77 -7.67 -5.55 13.32
N GLN A 78 -8.72 -5.97 12.61
CA GLN A 78 -9.41 -7.25 12.85
C GLN A 78 -8.71 -8.46 12.24
N SER A 79 -7.75 -8.26 11.37
CA SER A 79 -7.04 -9.37 10.73
C SER A 79 -6.18 -10.12 11.73
N LYS A 80 -6.34 -11.45 11.77
CA LYS A 80 -5.48 -12.35 12.54
C LYS A 80 -4.16 -12.67 11.82
N ALA A 81 -4.08 -12.39 10.52
CA ALA A 81 -2.84 -12.58 9.78
C ALA A 81 -1.80 -11.53 10.25
N PRO A 82 -0.55 -11.95 10.45
CA PRO A 82 0.53 -11.04 10.86
C PRO A 82 0.91 -10.07 9.73
N SER A 83 0.60 -10.40 8.48
CA SER A 83 0.88 -9.55 7.34
C SER A 83 -0.41 -9.23 6.57
N ILE A 84 -0.48 -8.02 6.01
CA ILE A 84 -1.59 -7.56 5.20
C ILE A 84 -1.03 -6.87 3.96
N ALA A 85 -1.63 -7.11 2.80
CA ALA A 85 -1.33 -6.38 1.58
C ALA A 85 -2.55 -5.57 1.14
N ILE A 86 -2.38 -4.27 0.92
CA ILE A 86 -3.35 -3.40 0.23
C ILE A 86 -2.96 -3.38 -1.24
N ASP A 87 -3.62 -4.22 -2.02
CA ASP A 87 -3.30 -4.38 -3.45
C ASP A 87 -3.95 -3.30 -4.29
N ASP A 88 -3.19 -2.76 -5.23
CA ASP A 88 -3.59 -1.63 -6.08
C ASP A 88 -3.92 -0.36 -5.27
N SER A 89 -3.15 -0.06 -4.21
CA SER A 89 -3.43 1.03 -3.24
C SER A 89 -3.55 2.42 -3.88
N GLN A 90 -2.91 2.68 -5.02
CA GLN A 90 -3.06 3.92 -5.79
C GLN A 90 -4.52 4.20 -6.17
N TYR A 91 -5.32 3.16 -6.41
CA TYR A 91 -6.72 3.34 -6.80
C TYR A 91 -7.62 3.88 -5.68
N LEU A 92 -7.14 3.93 -4.44
CA LEU A 92 -7.84 4.69 -3.38
C LEU A 92 -7.92 6.17 -3.78
N LEU A 93 -6.81 6.75 -4.23
CA LEU A 93 -6.76 8.13 -4.70
C LEU A 93 -7.55 8.34 -6.01
N VAL A 94 -7.41 7.41 -6.96
CA VAL A 94 -8.08 7.50 -8.27
C VAL A 94 -9.59 7.39 -8.11
N ASN A 95 -10.09 6.44 -7.33
CA ASN A 95 -11.51 6.25 -7.11
C ASN A 95 -12.11 7.46 -6.38
N GLU A 96 -11.43 7.99 -5.35
CA GLU A 96 -11.87 9.21 -4.67
C GLU A 96 -11.91 10.41 -5.62
N LEU A 97 -10.93 10.56 -6.51
CA LEU A 97 -10.92 11.62 -7.52
C LEU A 97 -12.16 11.54 -8.43
N PHE A 98 -12.49 10.35 -8.93
CA PHE A 98 -13.64 10.16 -9.79
C PHE A 98 -14.97 10.34 -9.04
N ASP A 99 -15.10 9.80 -7.84
CA ASP A 99 -16.28 10.00 -6.98
C ASP A 99 -16.55 11.49 -6.75
N ARG A 100 -15.49 12.29 -6.56
CA ARG A 100 -15.54 13.72 -6.23
C ARG A 100 -15.32 14.63 -7.44
N SER A 101 -15.45 14.11 -8.66
CA SER A 101 -15.15 14.85 -9.91
C SER A 101 -16.03 16.09 -10.09
N PHE A 102 -17.25 16.11 -9.56
CA PHE A 102 -18.19 17.23 -9.64
C PHE A 102 -17.96 18.30 -8.55
N GLU A 103 -17.14 18.00 -7.53
CA GLU A 103 -16.81 18.99 -6.50
C GLU A 103 -15.89 20.08 -7.09
N LYS A 104 -16.25 21.35 -6.88
CA LYS A 104 -15.45 22.49 -7.31
C LYS A 104 -14.39 22.82 -6.26
N GLY A 105 -13.32 23.49 -6.69
CA GLY A 105 -12.25 23.97 -5.81
C GLY A 105 -11.12 22.96 -5.59
N PHE A 106 -10.09 23.40 -4.87
CA PHE A 106 -8.85 22.65 -4.67
C PHE A 106 -8.80 21.90 -3.32
N ASP A 107 -9.66 22.23 -2.39
CA ASP A 107 -9.67 21.65 -1.03
C ASP A 107 -9.83 20.14 -1.05
N LYS A 108 -10.57 19.60 -2.05
CA LYS A 108 -10.72 18.15 -2.22
C LYS A 108 -9.37 17.43 -2.38
N PHE A 109 -8.40 18.01 -3.07
CA PHE A 109 -7.08 17.40 -3.25
C PHE A 109 -6.29 17.34 -1.94
N VAL A 110 -6.42 18.38 -1.09
CA VAL A 110 -5.83 18.36 0.26
C VAL A 110 -6.48 17.29 1.11
N GLN A 111 -7.81 17.13 1.05
CA GLN A 111 -8.53 16.10 1.78
C GLN A 111 -8.16 14.69 1.30
N MET A 112 -8.03 14.48 -0.01
CA MET A 112 -7.60 13.19 -0.58
C MET A 112 -6.18 12.83 -0.12
N ALA A 113 -5.25 13.78 -0.18
CA ALA A 113 -3.90 13.59 0.34
C ALA A 113 -3.91 13.27 1.85
N ALA A 114 -4.74 13.98 2.62
CA ALA A 114 -4.90 13.73 4.06
C ALA A 114 -5.50 12.35 4.35
N ASN A 115 -6.53 11.90 3.62
CA ASN A 115 -7.13 10.59 3.79
C ASN A 115 -6.10 9.47 3.57
N PHE A 116 -5.32 9.55 2.47
CA PHE A 116 -4.31 8.54 2.15
C PHE A 116 -3.16 8.55 3.17
N ARG A 117 -2.65 9.74 3.52
CA ARG A 117 -1.62 9.90 4.55
C ARG A 117 -2.08 9.36 5.90
N ASN A 118 -3.31 9.69 6.33
CA ASN A 118 -3.85 9.26 7.60
C ASN A 118 -3.98 7.74 7.69
N LEU A 119 -4.34 7.05 6.60
CA LEU A 119 -4.33 5.58 6.56
C LEU A 119 -2.93 5.03 6.85
N ILE A 120 -1.86 5.61 6.28
CA ILE A 120 -0.50 5.16 6.55
C ILE A 120 -0.11 5.44 8.01
N HIS A 121 -0.45 6.62 8.52
CA HIS A 121 -0.14 7.00 9.90
C HIS A 121 -0.92 6.18 10.93
N SER A 122 -2.19 5.85 10.67
CA SER A 122 -2.99 5.01 11.58
C SER A 122 -2.36 3.61 11.76
N ILE A 123 -1.68 3.10 10.73
CA ILE A 123 -0.94 1.83 10.84
C ILE A 123 0.27 2.00 11.79
N ASN A 124 1.05 3.07 11.64
CA ASN A 124 2.16 3.35 12.55
C ASN A 124 1.72 3.50 14.02
N GLU A 125 0.47 3.93 14.25
CA GLU A 125 -0.08 4.12 15.59
C GLU A 125 -0.69 2.84 16.18
N MET A 126 -0.82 1.75 15.42
CA MET A 126 -1.35 0.47 15.91
C MET A 126 -0.38 -0.18 16.91
N GLU A 127 -0.92 -0.68 18.02
CA GLU A 127 -0.11 -1.31 19.09
C GLU A 127 0.43 -2.71 18.72
N ASP A 128 -0.06 -3.33 17.63
CA ASP A 128 0.36 -4.66 17.19
C ASP A 128 1.75 -4.60 16.52
N GLU A 129 2.80 -4.80 17.29
CA GLU A 129 4.20 -4.74 16.86
C GLU A 129 4.59 -5.87 15.90
N ASN A 130 3.78 -6.93 15.81
CA ASN A 130 4.02 -8.04 14.91
C ASN A 130 3.33 -7.88 13.54
N LYS A 131 2.64 -6.77 13.31
CA LYS A 131 1.88 -6.54 12.09
C LYS A 131 2.66 -5.75 11.06
N ILE A 132 2.73 -6.30 9.83
CA ILE A 132 3.31 -5.60 8.67
C ILE A 132 2.19 -5.35 7.64
N VAL A 133 2.11 -4.12 7.13
CA VAL A 133 1.11 -3.73 6.12
C VAL A 133 1.80 -3.26 4.86
N TYR A 134 1.70 -4.05 3.79
CA TYR A 134 2.27 -3.77 2.48
C TYR A 134 1.31 -2.97 1.62
N PHE A 135 1.76 -1.84 1.09
CA PHE A 135 1.07 -1.06 0.07
C PHE A 135 1.64 -1.42 -1.30
N LEU A 136 0.89 -2.15 -2.12
CA LEU A 136 1.29 -2.43 -3.50
C LEU A 136 0.79 -1.29 -4.38
N HIS A 137 1.71 -0.41 -4.82
CA HIS A 137 1.40 0.88 -5.42
C HIS A 137 1.99 1.01 -6.83
N HIS A 138 1.26 1.63 -7.75
CA HIS A 138 1.77 1.89 -9.09
C HIS A 138 2.76 3.05 -9.10
N THR A 139 3.72 3.00 -10.05
CA THR A 139 4.65 4.09 -10.32
C THR A 139 4.30 4.85 -11.60
N GLU A 140 4.84 6.04 -11.68
CA GLU A 140 4.98 6.84 -12.89
C GLU A 140 6.41 7.37 -12.97
N THR A 141 6.86 7.72 -14.19
CA THR A 141 8.16 8.35 -14.40
C THR A 141 8.03 9.86 -14.22
N ASP A 142 8.89 10.45 -13.41
CA ASP A 142 8.96 11.91 -13.25
C ASP A 142 9.73 12.59 -14.40
N SER A 143 9.88 13.92 -14.32
CA SER A 143 10.61 14.71 -15.34
C SER A 143 12.09 14.38 -15.44
N ASP A 144 12.67 13.81 -14.38
CA ASP A 144 14.08 13.45 -14.31
C ASP A 144 14.34 12.00 -14.71
N GLY A 145 13.29 11.29 -15.15
CA GLY A 145 13.35 9.90 -15.60
C GLY A 145 13.32 8.90 -14.45
N ARG A 146 12.98 9.30 -13.22
CA ARG A 146 12.92 8.42 -12.05
C ARG A 146 11.52 7.88 -11.85
N GLU A 147 11.44 6.64 -11.39
CA GLU A 147 10.20 6.02 -10.97
C GLU A 147 9.83 6.48 -9.56
N LYS A 148 8.66 7.10 -9.43
CA LYS A 148 8.04 7.55 -8.16
C LYS A 148 6.64 6.98 -8.03
N CYS A 149 6.05 7.03 -6.85
CA CYS A 149 4.65 6.66 -6.64
C CYS A 149 3.73 7.49 -7.53
N LYS A 150 2.85 6.79 -8.25
CA LYS A 150 1.84 7.44 -9.06
C LYS A 150 0.72 7.98 -8.17
N THR A 151 0.44 9.26 -8.30
CA THR A 151 -0.67 9.92 -7.61
C THR A 151 -1.77 10.32 -8.59
N ILE A 152 -2.54 11.32 -8.27
CA ILE A 152 -3.54 11.94 -9.15
C ILE A 152 -3.03 13.24 -9.79
N GLY A 153 -1.70 13.45 -9.79
CA GLY A 153 -1.01 14.56 -10.43
C GLY A 153 -0.54 15.65 -9.49
N LYS A 154 0.02 16.71 -10.05
CA LYS A 154 0.75 17.79 -9.33
C LYS A 154 0.03 18.35 -8.12
N MET A 155 -1.29 18.48 -8.18
CA MET A 155 -2.08 19.04 -7.06
C MET A 155 -1.95 18.21 -5.77
N LEU A 156 -1.75 16.91 -5.88
CA LEU A 156 -1.48 16.05 -4.74
C LEU A 156 0.01 15.94 -4.46
N ASP A 157 0.84 15.83 -5.49
CA ASP A 157 2.30 15.69 -5.38
C ASP A 157 2.94 16.85 -4.61
N GLU A 158 2.42 18.07 -4.77
CA GLU A 158 2.86 19.26 -4.03
C GLU A 158 2.52 19.20 -2.52
N LYS A 159 1.59 18.34 -2.13
CA LYS A 159 1.10 18.20 -0.74
C LYS A 159 1.63 16.97 -0.04
N LEU A 160 1.91 15.90 -0.79
CA LEU A 160 2.28 14.60 -0.25
C LEU A 160 3.33 13.92 -1.13
N THR A 161 4.49 13.63 -0.55
CA THR A 161 5.44 12.65 -1.09
C THR A 161 5.11 11.31 -0.46
N VAL A 162 4.47 10.43 -1.23
CA VAL A 162 3.96 9.14 -0.73
C VAL A 162 5.08 8.30 -0.13
N GLU A 163 6.22 8.17 -0.82
CA GLU A 163 7.39 7.40 -0.37
C GLU A 163 8.00 7.93 0.94
N GLY A 164 7.80 9.23 1.20
CA GLY A 164 8.24 9.85 2.46
C GLY A 164 7.51 9.37 3.71
N CYS A 165 6.33 8.75 3.54
CA CYS A 165 5.55 8.19 4.64
C CYS A 165 5.98 6.79 5.09
N PHE A 166 6.96 6.18 4.43
CA PHE A 166 7.42 4.80 4.69
C PHE A 166 8.92 4.78 4.99
N ASP A 167 9.34 3.90 5.88
CA ASP A 167 10.76 3.64 6.16
C ASP A 167 11.36 2.64 5.16
N ILE A 168 10.53 1.70 4.68
CA ILE A 168 10.90 0.70 3.70
C ILE A 168 10.09 0.91 2.41
N VAL A 169 10.81 1.16 1.31
CA VAL A 169 10.26 1.32 -0.04
C VAL A 169 11.03 0.40 -0.98
N LEU A 170 10.39 -0.62 -1.50
CA LEU A 170 10.97 -1.54 -2.47
C LEU A 170 10.43 -1.24 -3.88
N TYR A 171 11.31 -1.17 -4.85
CA TYR A 171 10.94 -0.97 -6.24
C TYR A 171 10.90 -2.30 -6.99
N CYS A 172 9.72 -2.67 -7.48
CA CYS A 172 9.47 -3.91 -8.23
C CYS A 172 9.60 -3.66 -9.73
N GLN A 173 10.63 -4.25 -10.34
CA GLN A 173 10.86 -4.23 -11.78
C GLN A 173 11.37 -5.60 -12.24
N ASP A 174 10.91 -6.07 -13.39
CA ASP A 174 11.37 -7.31 -14.05
C ASP A 174 11.39 -8.54 -13.11
N HIS A 175 10.34 -8.64 -12.28
CA HIS A 175 10.19 -9.70 -11.26
C HIS A 175 11.33 -9.75 -10.24
N LYS A 176 11.90 -8.59 -9.87
CA LYS A 176 12.87 -8.40 -8.81
C LYS A 176 12.48 -7.22 -7.94
N PHE A 177 13.01 -7.15 -6.73
CA PHE A 177 12.94 -5.96 -5.89
C PHE A 177 14.30 -5.29 -5.80
N TYR A 178 14.32 -3.98 -6.03
CA TYR A 178 15.42 -3.09 -5.73
C TYR A 178 15.16 -2.43 -4.39
N THR A 179 16.12 -2.48 -3.49
CA THR A 179 15.96 -2.14 -2.07
C THR A 179 16.54 -0.78 -1.71
N GLN A 180 17.38 -0.22 -2.59
CA GLN A 180 18.01 1.08 -2.45
C GLN A 180 17.87 1.88 -3.74
N SER A 181 17.93 3.20 -3.62
CA SER A 181 17.93 4.09 -4.78
C SER A 181 19.25 3.92 -5.58
N ASN A 182 19.08 3.64 -6.86
CA ASN A 182 20.16 3.56 -7.84
C ASN A 182 20.08 4.69 -8.89
N GLY A 183 19.35 5.77 -8.58
CA GLY A 183 19.05 6.85 -9.50
C GLY A 183 17.85 6.61 -10.41
N ILE A 184 17.30 5.36 -10.45
CA ILE A 184 16.13 4.99 -11.26
C ILE A 184 14.82 5.12 -10.45
N SER A 185 14.89 4.90 -9.13
CA SER A 185 13.73 4.90 -8.26
C SER A 185 14.00 5.56 -6.92
N THR A 186 12.94 5.75 -6.14
CA THR A 186 12.97 6.25 -4.76
C THR A 186 13.03 5.13 -3.72
N ALA A 187 13.50 3.93 -4.10
CA ALA A 187 13.64 2.80 -3.19
C ALA A 187 14.60 3.12 -2.03
N LYS A 188 14.26 2.63 -0.84
CA LYS A 188 15.05 2.79 0.38
C LYS A 188 14.73 1.69 1.38
N SER A 189 15.69 1.29 2.16
CA SER A 189 15.54 0.39 3.31
C SER A 189 16.66 0.64 4.32
N PRO A 190 16.48 0.21 5.58
CA PRO A 190 17.56 0.25 6.58
C PRO A 190 18.84 -0.45 6.08
N GLU A 191 19.99 0.08 6.45
CA GLU A 191 21.29 -0.49 6.09
C GLU A 191 21.42 -1.92 6.66
N GLY A 192 21.89 -2.84 5.82
CA GLY A 192 22.12 -4.24 6.20
C GLY A 192 20.85 -5.11 6.27
N MET A 193 19.66 -4.56 6.00
CA MET A 193 18.43 -5.36 5.99
C MET A 193 18.32 -6.27 4.76
N PHE A 194 18.69 -5.76 3.60
CA PHE A 194 18.61 -6.47 2.31
C PHE A 194 19.84 -6.27 1.46
N ASP A 195 20.09 -7.21 0.54
CA ASP A 195 20.95 -6.97 -0.61
C ASP A 195 20.32 -5.92 -1.54
N LEU A 196 21.10 -5.28 -2.41
CA LEU A 196 20.63 -4.21 -3.32
C LEU A 196 19.53 -4.67 -4.28
N GLU A 197 19.61 -5.92 -4.69
CA GLU A 197 18.63 -6.59 -5.55
C GLU A 197 18.26 -7.94 -4.94
N ILE A 198 16.97 -8.20 -4.76
CA ILE A 198 16.45 -9.44 -4.18
C ILE A 198 15.35 -10.03 -5.07
N PRO A 199 15.07 -11.35 -4.96
CA PRO A 199 13.98 -11.99 -5.69
C PRO A 199 12.61 -11.36 -5.41
N ASN A 200 11.71 -11.41 -6.39
CA ASN A 200 10.32 -10.99 -6.25
C ASN A 200 9.51 -11.99 -5.41
N ASP A 201 9.83 -12.05 -4.13
CA ASP A 201 9.19 -12.91 -3.14
C ASP A 201 8.91 -12.11 -1.86
N LEU A 202 7.66 -11.64 -1.74
CA LEU A 202 7.29 -10.82 -0.59
C LEU A 202 7.28 -11.61 0.73
N LYS A 203 7.16 -12.95 0.68
CA LYS A 203 7.28 -13.78 1.88
C LYS A 203 8.72 -13.80 2.41
N ALA A 204 9.70 -13.84 1.53
CA ALA A 204 11.11 -13.73 1.91
C ALA A 204 11.44 -12.33 2.46
N VAL A 205 10.87 -11.28 1.86
CA VAL A 205 10.95 -9.89 2.37
C VAL A 205 10.34 -9.79 3.77
N ASP A 206 9.15 -10.36 3.97
CA ASP A 206 8.46 -10.39 5.28
C ASP A 206 9.33 -11.05 6.36
N ALA A 207 9.93 -12.20 6.04
CA ALA A 207 10.83 -12.90 6.96
C ALA A 207 12.07 -12.06 7.31
N ALA A 208 12.70 -11.42 6.33
CA ALA A 208 13.87 -10.58 6.55
C ALA A 208 13.56 -9.32 7.40
N ILE A 209 12.38 -8.69 7.18
CA ILE A 209 11.93 -7.56 8.00
C ILE A 209 11.70 -8.00 9.44
N ARG A 210 11.05 -9.17 9.66
CA ARG A 210 10.79 -9.70 11.01
C ARG A 210 12.08 -10.04 11.73
N GLU A 211 13.03 -10.67 11.05
CA GLU A 211 14.35 -10.97 11.60
C GLU A 211 15.09 -9.67 12.00
N TYR A 212 15.12 -8.69 11.11
CA TYR A 212 15.82 -7.41 11.33
C TYR A 212 15.29 -6.65 12.56
N TYR A 213 13.97 -6.63 12.75
CA TYR A 213 13.32 -5.92 13.84
C TYR A 213 13.00 -6.81 15.07
N GLY A 214 13.35 -8.12 15.06
CA GLY A 214 13.01 -9.05 16.13
C GLY A 214 11.51 -9.26 16.33
N MET A 215 10.72 -9.17 15.26
CA MET A 215 9.25 -9.31 15.33
C MET A 215 8.86 -10.78 15.52
N GLY A 216 8.01 -11.05 16.53
CA GLY A 216 7.48 -12.41 16.79
C GLY A 216 8.33 -13.24 17.76
N GLU A 217 9.39 -12.71 18.32
CA GLU A 217 10.16 -13.31 19.41
C GLU A 217 9.54 -12.91 20.76
N GLY A 218 8.38 -13.50 21.08
CA GLY A 218 7.69 -13.28 22.33
C GLY A 218 6.80 -14.45 22.71
#